data_fc75343ce9bef367f91d5f553950e613
#
_entry.id   fc75343ce9bef367f91d5f553950e613
#
_cell.length_a   1.000
_cell.length_b   1.000
_cell.length_c   1.000
_cell.angle_alpha   90.00
_cell.angle_beta   90.00
_cell.angle_gamma   90.00
#
_symmetry.space_group_name_H-M   'P 1'
#
loop_
_entity.id
_entity.type
_entity.pdbx_description
1 polymer ?
#
loop_
_entity_poly.entity_id
_entity_poly.type
_entity_poly.pdbx_seq_one_letter_code
_entity_poly.pdbx_strand_id
1 'polypeptide(L)'
;MSQFNRLLTLDSNVLIAALKEDEPYSEECSEILAKIPDTYILSEPSIIYQEVCGALARRVGADVADEAKRHIDLIIHPKLLVGCDKSFCVSAYPLCSEYHIYAIDAAYLKVALDTNAALVSLGKEDFIEKVKSKKSNIEAYHVSEFPF
;
A
#
# COMPACT_ATOMS: atom_id res chain seq x y z
N MET A 1 22.12 9.01 15.64
CA MET A 1 21.10 8.10 15.17
C MET A 1 21.14 7.97 13.67
N SER A 2 21.35 6.80 13.20
CA SER A 2 21.41 6.62 11.76
C SER A 2 20.06 6.89 11.13
N GLN A 3 20.09 7.55 10.01
CA GLN A 3 18.92 7.75 9.18
C GLN A 3 18.94 6.69 8.10
N PHE A 4 17.96 5.84 8.10
CA PHE A 4 17.80 4.89 7.01
C PHE A 4 16.36 4.91 6.55
N ASN A 5 16.19 4.60 5.31
CA ASN A 5 14.88 4.65 4.70
C ASN A 5 13.99 3.57 5.30
N ARG A 6 12.83 3.98 5.71
CA ARG A 6 11.83 3.02 6.19
C ARG A 6 11.16 2.35 5.00
N LEU A 7 10.98 1.05 5.13
CA LEU A 7 10.26 0.29 4.12
C LEU A 7 8.77 0.37 4.41
N LEU A 8 8.00 0.79 3.42
CA LEU A 8 6.54 0.93 3.53
C LEU A 8 5.84 0.01 2.54
N THR A 9 4.68 -0.46 2.92
CA THR A 9 3.70 -1.02 2.01
C THR A 9 2.44 -0.15 2.11
N LEU A 10 2.08 0.50 1.02
CA LEU A 10 0.92 1.38 0.97
C LEU A 10 -0.23 0.63 0.29
N ASP A 11 -1.37 0.57 0.97
CA ASP A 11 -2.60 0.07 0.35
C ASP A 11 -2.97 0.96 -0.84
N SER A 12 -3.62 0.40 -1.84
CA SER A 12 -3.99 1.12 -3.06
C SER A 12 -4.76 2.40 -2.79
N ASN A 13 -5.60 2.42 -1.75
CA ASN A 13 -6.38 3.61 -1.41
C ASN A 13 -5.51 4.81 -1.05
N VAL A 14 -4.30 4.59 -0.54
CA VAL A 14 -3.36 5.68 -0.23
C VAL A 14 -2.86 6.33 -1.52
N LEU A 15 -2.48 5.52 -2.51
CA LEU A 15 -2.03 6.04 -3.80
C LEU A 15 -3.17 6.72 -4.57
N ILE A 16 -4.36 6.13 -4.55
CA ILE A 16 -5.52 6.73 -5.20
C ILE A 16 -5.82 8.10 -4.59
N ALA A 17 -5.83 8.20 -3.27
CA ALA A 17 -6.10 9.46 -2.58
C ALA A 17 -5.02 10.51 -2.86
N ALA A 18 -3.75 10.09 -2.97
CA ALA A 18 -2.65 10.99 -3.29
C ALA A 18 -2.77 11.56 -4.71
N LEU A 19 -3.27 10.75 -5.64
CA LEU A 19 -3.34 11.10 -7.06
C LEU A 19 -4.70 11.67 -7.48
N LYS A 20 -5.67 11.67 -6.58
CA LYS A 20 -7.03 12.18 -6.83
C LYS A 20 -7.39 13.15 -5.71
N GLU A 21 -7.24 14.43 -5.99
CA GLU A 21 -7.27 15.52 -4.99
C GLU A 21 -8.56 15.65 -4.18
N ASP A 22 -9.67 15.16 -4.70
CA ASP A 22 -10.96 15.25 -4.03
C ASP A 22 -11.22 14.11 -3.03
N GLU A 23 -10.27 13.21 -2.85
CA GLU A 23 -10.40 12.12 -1.88
C GLU A 23 -10.07 12.61 -0.47
N PRO A 24 -10.74 12.03 0.55
CA PRO A 24 -10.36 12.29 1.94
C PRO A 24 -8.89 11.91 2.19
N TYR A 25 -8.21 12.70 2.99
CA TYR A 25 -6.78 12.51 3.32
C TYR A 25 -5.83 12.62 2.12
N SER A 26 -6.27 13.22 1.02
CA SER A 26 -5.45 13.38 -0.18
C SER A 26 -4.13 14.11 0.14
N GLU A 27 -4.19 15.15 0.93
CA GLU A 27 -3.01 15.94 1.30
C GLU A 27 -2.01 15.10 2.07
N GLU A 28 -2.46 14.38 3.09
CA GLU A 28 -1.60 13.52 3.90
C GLU A 28 -0.99 12.38 3.06
N CYS A 29 -1.78 11.78 2.19
CA CYS A 29 -1.30 10.74 1.28
C CYS A 29 -0.23 11.30 0.33
N SER A 30 -0.44 12.52 -0.20
CA SER A 30 0.53 13.18 -1.06
C SER A 30 1.85 13.46 -0.34
N GLU A 31 1.79 13.81 0.95
CA GLU A 31 2.99 14.01 1.75
C GLU A 31 3.81 12.74 1.89
N ILE A 32 3.14 11.60 2.06
CA ILE A 32 3.85 10.31 2.12
C ILE A 32 4.55 10.03 0.79
N LEU A 33 3.85 10.20 -0.33
CA LEU A 33 4.43 9.95 -1.65
C LEU A 33 5.60 10.88 -1.95
N ALA A 34 5.52 12.13 -1.51
CA ALA A 34 6.60 13.10 -1.73
C ALA A 34 7.91 12.70 -1.06
N LYS A 35 7.87 11.82 -0.07
CA LYS A 35 9.04 11.34 0.65
C LYS A 35 9.61 10.04 0.09
N ILE A 36 9.07 9.53 -1.00
CA ILE A 36 9.55 8.32 -1.66
C ILE A 36 10.36 8.74 -2.91
N PRO A 37 11.55 8.22 -3.14
CA PRO A 37 12.26 7.20 -2.36
C PRO A 37 13.24 7.73 -1.31
N ASP A 38 13.27 9.03 -1.08
CA ASP A 38 14.33 9.64 -0.26
C ASP A 38 14.25 9.26 1.22
N THR A 39 13.05 9.34 1.81
CA THR A 39 12.84 9.00 3.21
C THR A 39 12.27 7.59 3.38
N TYR A 40 11.39 7.19 2.47
CA TYR A 40 10.74 5.89 2.51
C TYR A 40 10.96 5.15 1.21
N ILE A 41 10.98 3.83 1.30
CA ILE A 41 11.09 2.93 0.16
C ILE A 41 9.85 2.04 0.14
N LEU A 42 9.24 1.87 -1.03
CA LEU A 42 8.03 1.06 -1.18
C LEU A 42 8.34 -0.39 -1.53
N SER A 43 7.62 -1.30 -0.85
CA SER A 43 7.52 -2.69 -1.23
C SER A 43 6.03 -3.00 -1.44
N GLU A 44 5.65 -3.47 -2.62
CA GLU A 44 4.24 -3.57 -3.00
C GLU A 44 3.93 -4.87 -3.74
N PRO A 45 2.70 -5.38 -3.61
CA PRO A 45 2.25 -6.45 -4.49
C PRO A 45 1.94 -5.89 -5.88
N SER A 46 2.18 -6.68 -6.91
CA SER A 46 1.96 -6.22 -8.30
C SER A 46 0.52 -5.86 -8.61
N ILE A 47 -0.43 -6.35 -7.81
CA ILE A 47 -1.84 -6.00 -7.95
C ILE A 47 -2.08 -4.49 -7.78
N ILE A 48 -1.13 -3.77 -7.20
CA ILE A 48 -1.26 -2.31 -7.02
C ILE A 48 -1.49 -1.60 -8.34
N TYR A 49 -0.89 -2.07 -9.43
CA TYR A 49 -1.10 -1.48 -10.75
C TYR A 49 -2.57 -1.56 -11.15
N GLN A 50 -3.16 -2.73 -11.03
CA GLN A 50 -4.54 -2.93 -11.42
C GLN A 50 -5.50 -2.16 -10.50
N GLU A 51 -5.24 -2.16 -9.22
CA GLU A 51 -6.10 -1.46 -8.27
C GLU A 51 -6.05 0.05 -8.42
N VAL A 52 -4.86 0.62 -8.49
CA VAL A 52 -4.72 2.09 -8.61
C VAL A 52 -5.09 2.56 -10.01
N CYS A 53 -4.45 2.00 -11.03
CA CYS A 53 -4.67 2.46 -12.39
C CYS A 53 -6.07 2.09 -12.87
N GLY A 54 -6.57 0.92 -12.50
CA GLY A 54 -7.93 0.51 -12.86
C GLY A 54 -8.99 1.41 -12.24
N ALA A 55 -8.83 1.77 -10.96
CA ALA A 55 -9.75 2.68 -10.29
C ALA A 55 -9.73 4.06 -10.94
N LEU A 56 -8.55 4.60 -11.22
CA LEU A 56 -8.42 5.91 -11.85
C LEU A 56 -8.94 5.90 -13.29
N ALA A 57 -8.67 4.84 -14.05
CA ALA A 57 -9.19 4.71 -15.40
C ALA A 57 -10.72 4.76 -15.41
N ARG A 58 -11.35 4.08 -14.48
CA ARG A 58 -12.81 4.01 -14.39
C ARG A 58 -13.42 5.31 -13.89
N ARG A 59 -12.79 5.96 -12.89
CA ARG A 59 -13.39 7.13 -12.23
C ARG A 59 -13.01 8.45 -12.87
N VAL A 60 -11.83 8.55 -13.47
CA VAL A 60 -11.29 9.81 -13.99
C VAL A 60 -11.04 9.73 -15.49
N GLY A 61 -10.29 8.72 -15.94
CA GLY A 61 -10.01 8.53 -17.36
C GLY A 61 -8.67 7.86 -17.60
N ALA A 62 -8.49 7.40 -18.84
CA ALA A 62 -7.31 6.64 -19.24
C ALA A 62 -6.01 7.44 -19.11
N ASP A 63 -6.04 8.74 -19.39
CA ASP A 63 -4.85 9.59 -19.34
C ASP A 63 -4.31 9.70 -17.91
N VAL A 64 -5.21 9.86 -16.94
CA VAL A 64 -4.82 9.92 -15.52
C VAL A 64 -4.29 8.57 -15.06
N ALA A 65 -4.90 7.48 -15.51
CA ALA A 65 -4.41 6.13 -15.19
C ALA A 65 -3.01 5.90 -15.75
N ASP A 66 -2.73 6.36 -16.97
CA ASP A 66 -1.41 6.23 -17.58
C ASP A 66 -0.35 7.03 -16.82
N GLU A 67 -0.71 8.22 -16.34
CA GLU A 67 0.19 9.00 -15.49
C GLU A 67 0.46 8.30 -14.17
N ALA A 68 -0.56 7.71 -13.56
CA ALA A 68 -0.40 6.95 -12.33
C ALA A 68 0.51 5.75 -12.53
N LYS A 69 0.38 5.05 -13.66
CA LYS A 69 1.24 3.92 -14.01
C LYS A 69 2.71 4.36 -14.08
N ARG A 70 2.99 5.47 -14.74
CA ARG A 70 4.35 6.01 -14.84
C ARG A 70 4.88 6.40 -13.46
N HIS A 71 4.03 6.97 -12.62
CA HIS A 71 4.42 7.35 -11.26
C HIS A 71 4.78 6.12 -10.42
N ILE A 72 3.96 5.08 -10.50
CA ILE A 72 4.22 3.82 -9.78
C ILE A 72 5.54 3.20 -10.25
N ASP A 73 5.80 3.20 -11.56
CA ASP A 73 7.07 2.70 -12.11
C ASP A 73 8.29 3.42 -11.51
N LEU A 74 8.15 4.70 -11.21
CA LEU A 74 9.24 5.49 -10.67
C LEU A 74 9.46 5.29 -9.17
N ILE A 75 8.40 5.03 -8.42
CA ILE A 75 8.49 4.99 -6.95
C ILE A 75 8.68 3.59 -6.37
N ILE A 76 8.50 2.53 -7.18
CA ILE A 76 8.70 1.16 -6.71
C ILE A 76 9.88 0.54 -7.46
N HIS A 77 10.93 0.19 -6.72
CA HIS A 77 12.05 -0.52 -7.31
C HIS A 77 11.58 -1.92 -7.76
N PRO A 78 11.98 -2.38 -8.96
CA PRO A 78 11.54 -3.69 -9.46
C PRO A 78 11.77 -4.86 -8.53
N LYS A 79 12.83 -4.82 -7.73
CA LYS A 79 13.13 -5.88 -6.75
C LYS A 79 12.19 -5.87 -5.55
N LEU A 80 11.46 -4.79 -5.35
CA LEU A 80 10.52 -4.65 -4.23
C LEU A 80 9.07 -4.74 -4.69
N LEU A 81 8.86 -5.05 -5.96
CA LEU A 81 7.54 -5.33 -6.52
C LEU A 81 7.34 -6.85 -6.50
N VAL A 82 6.41 -7.32 -5.68
CA VAL A 82 6.16 -8.74 -5.49
C VAL A 82 5.08 -9.20 -6.46
N GLY A 83 5.44 -10.15 -7.33
CA GLY A 83 4.48 -10.70 -8.30
C GLY A 83 3.38 -11.51 -7.62
N CYS A 84 2.13 -11.22 -7.98
CA CYS A 84 0.97 -11.91 -7.42
C CYS A 84 0.65 -13.17 -8.24
N ASP A 85 1.58 -14.11 -8.26
CA ASP A 85 1.39 -15.39 -8.92
C ASP A 85 0.64 -16.39 -8.02
N LYS A 86 0.51 -17.62 -8.49
CA LYS A 86 -0.18 -18.67 -7.74
C LYS A 86 0.45 -18.89 -6.36
N SER A 87 1.76 -18.98 -6.32
CA SER A 87 2.47 -19.23 -5.07
C SER A 87 2.22 -18.12 -4.04
N PHE A 88 2.31 -16.86 -4.48
CA PHE A 88 2.01 -15.72 -3.63
C PHE A 88 0.57 -15.78 -3.11
N CYS A 89 -0.39 -15.98 -3.99
CA CYS A 89 -1.80 -15.97 -3.62
C CYS A 89 -2.15 -17.11 -2.67
N VAL A 90 -1.57 -18.28 -2.88
CA VAL A 90 -1.77 -19.44 -1.98
C VAL A 90 -1.19 -19.17 -0.59
N SER A 91 -0.09 -18.42 -0.50
CA SER A 91 0.49 -18.05 0.80
C SER A 91 -0.21 -16.88 1.47
N ALA A 92 -0.89 -16.03 0.70
CA ALA A 92 -1.55 -14.83 1.22
C ALA A 92 -2.97 -15.08 1.74
N TYR A 93 -3.75 -15.96 1.07
CA TYR A 93 -5.17 -16.10 1.41
C TYR A 93 -5.43 -16.54 2.87
N PRO A 94 -4.57 -17.33 3.52
CA PRO A 94 -4.84 -17.70 4.93
C PRO A 94 -4.89 -16.50 5.87
N LEU A 95 -4.28 -15.37 5.50
CA LEU A 95 -4.36 -14.15 6.29
C LEU A 95 -5.80 -13.63 6.39
N CYS A 96 -6.64 -13.96 5.43
CA CYS A 96 -8.05 -13.54 5.45
C CYS A 96 -8.79 -14.10 6.66
N SER A 97 -8.58 -15.38 6.99
CA SER A 97 -9.21 -15.97 8.17
C SER A 97 -8.46 -15.62 9.46
N GLU A 98 -7.13 -15.52 9.38
CA GLU A 98 -6.32 -15.18 10.54
C GLU A 98 -6.61 -13.78 11.06
N TYR A 99 -6.74 -12.81 10.16
CA TYR A 99 -6.95 -11.40 10.51
C TYR A 99 -8.39 -10.91 10.26
N HIS A 100 -9.23 -11.73 9.65
CA HIS A 100 -10.59 -11.36 9.24
C HIS A 100 -10.62 -10.15 8.30
N ILE A 101 -9.75 -10.18 7.27
CA ILE A 101 -9.60 -9.11 6.30
C ILE A 101 -10.00 -9.59 4.91
N TYR A 102 -10.25 -8.63 4.01
CA TYR A 102 -10.60 -8.93 2.63
C TYR A 102 -9.41 -9.48 1.84
N ALA A 103 -9.71 -10.18 0.76
CA ALA A 103 -8.70 -10.87 -0.05
C ALA A 103 -7.61 -9.95 -0.56
N ILE A 104 -7.98 -8.77 -1.06
CA ILE A 104 -6.99 -7.83 -1.58
C ILE A 104 -6.15 -7.23 -0.46
N ASP A 105 -6.77 -6.93 0.68
CA ASP A 105 -6.05 -6.45 1.85
C ASP A 105 -4.99 -7.45 2.30
N ALA A 106 -5.29 -8.75 2.19
CA ALA A 106 -4.35 -9.81 2.52
C ALA A 106 -3.09 -9.77 1.64
N ALA A 107 -3.21 -9.35 0.38
CA ALA A 107 -2.05 -9.21 -0.51
C ALA A 107 -1.09 -8.14 0.02
N TYR A 108 -1.61 -7.00 0.42
CA TYR A 108 -0.78 -5.92 0.99
C TYR A 108 -0.17 -6.33 2.32
N LEU A 109 -0.97 -6.95 3.19
CA LEU A 109 -0.46 -7.43 4.48
C LEU A 109 0.65 -8.47 4.28
N LYS A 110 0.49 -9.39 3.33
CA LYS A 110 1.49 -10.42 3.04
C LYS A 110 2.83 -9.80 2.65
N VAL A 111 2.81 -8.81 1.76
CA VAL A 111 4.04 -8.11 1.36
C VAL A 111 4.67 -7.42 2.56
N ALA A 112 3.87 -6.73 3.36
CA ALA A 112 4.38 -6.03 4.53
C ALA A 112 5.01 -6.98 5.55
N LEU A 113 4.37 -8.13 5.80
CA LEU A 113 4.92 -9.15 6.71
C LEU A 113 6.23 -9.72 6.17
N ASP A 114 6.27 -10.08 4.90
CA ASP A 114 7.44 -10.72 4.30
C ASP A 114 8.65 -9.79 4.21
N THR A 115 8.43 -8.50 4.05
CA THR A 115 9.50 -7.51 3.92
C THR A 115 9.76 -6.73 5.20
N ASN A 116 8.98 -6.98 6.24
CA ASN A 116 9.01 -6.22 7.49
C ASN A 116 8.79 -4.72 7.26
N ALA A 117 7.90 -4.40 6.33
CA ALA A 117 7.52 -3.04 6.01
C ALA A 117 6.43 -2.53 6.95
N ALA A 118 6.35 -1.24 7.13
CA ALA A 118 5.21 -0.63 7.81
C ALA A 118 4.03 -0.55 6.83
N LEU A 119 2.88 -1.04 7.25
CA LEU A 119 1.66 -1.04 6.44
C LEU A 119 0.88 0.25 6.69
N VAL A 120 0.51 0.94 5.62
CA VAL A 120 -0.29 2.18 5.72
C VAL A 120 -1.52 2.05 4.83
N SER A 121 -2.69 2.39 5.38
CA SER A 121 -3.95 2.29 4.66
C SER A 121 -4.93 3.36 5.14
N LEU A 122 -5.94 3.62 4.32
CA LEU A 122 -7.12 4.39 4.71
C LEU A 122 -8.24 3.51 5.27
N GLY A 123 -8.07 2.20 5.19
CA GLY A 123 -9.03 1.23 5.77
C GLY A 123 -8.79 1.08 7.26
N LYS A 124 -9.50 1.85 8.07
CA LYS A 124 -9.28 1.88 9.51
C LYS A 124 -9.86 0.66 10.21
N GLU A 125 -11.18 0.53 10.20
CA GLU A 125 -11.87 -0.53 10.94
C GLU A 125 -11.75 -1.89 10.27
N ASP A 126 -11.80 -1.91 8.94
CA ASP A 126 -11.81 -3.15 8.18
C ASP A 126 -10.42 -3.74 7.99
N PHE A 127 -9.37 -2.96 8.15
CA PHE A 127 -8.02 -3.42 7.87
C PHE A 127 -7.04 -3.11 9.01
N ILE A 128 -6.69 -1.85 9.22
CA ILE A 128 -5.62 -1.49 10.16
C ILE A 128 -5.91 -1.93 11.59
N GLU A 129 -7.13 -1.70 12.09
CA GLU A 129 -7.48 -2.10 13.45
C GLU A 129 -7.46 -3.63 13.61
N LYS A 130 -7.86 -4.36 12.58
CA LYS A 130 -7.82 -5.82 12.61
C LYS A 130 -6.37 -6.34 12.63
N VAL A 131 -5.47 -5.70 11.89
CA VAL A 131 -4.06 -6.05 11.91
C VAL A 131 -3.46 -5.74 13.28
N LYS A 132 -3.76 -4.58 13.83
CA LYS A 132 -3.23 -4.16 15.14
C LYS A 132 -3.77 -5.01 16.29
N SER A 133 -4.96 -5.57 16.16
CA SER A 133 -5.56 -6.41 17.21
C SER A 133 -4.82 -7.74 17.38
N LYS A 134 -4.08 -8.17 16.37
CA LYS A 134 -3.20 -9.33 16.48
C LYS A 134 -1.86 -8.89 17.03
N LYS A 135 -1.26 -9.71 17.88
CA LYS A 135 0.08 -9.45 18.41
C LYS A 135 1.11 -9.83 17.35
N SER A 136 1.16 -9.07 16.27
CA SER A 136 2.16 -9.25 15.23
C SER A 136 3.25 -8.20 15.38
N ASN A 137 4.42 -8.48 14.82
CA ASN A 137 5.55 -7.56 14.87
C ASN A 137 5.46 -6.47 13.80
N ILE A 138 4.35 -6.41 13.07
CA ILE A 138 4.20 -5.44 12.01
C ILE A 138 3.70 -4.10 12.54
N GLU A 139 4.30 -3.03 12.04
CA GLU A 139 3.76 -1.69 12.23
C GLU A 139 2.64 -1.46 11.21
N ALA A 140 1.47 -1.03 11.67
CA ALA A 140 0.35 -0.74 10.80
C ALA A 140 -0.30 0.57 11.23
N TYR A 141 -0.55 1.45 10.27
CA TYR A 141 -1.06 2.79 10.52
C TYR A 141 -2.21 3.14 9.58
N HIS A 142 -3.26 3.75 10.14
CA HIS A 142 -4.13 4.58 9.32
C HIS A 142 -3.34 5.83 8.95
N VAL A 143 -3.61 6.42 7.79
CA VAL A 143 -2.87 7.60 7.31
C VAL A 143 -2.84 8.72 8.35
N SER A 144 -3.95 8.95 9.06
CA SER A 144 -4.05 9.98 10.10
C SER A 144 -3.14 9.73 11.31
N GLU A 145 -2.67 8.51 11.48
CA GLU A 145 -1.82 8.11 12.61
C GLU A 145 -0.36 7.91 12.20
N PHE A 146 -0.06 8.10 10.92
CA PHE A 146 1.28 7.84 10.41
C PHE A 146 2.28 8.85 10.97
N PRO A 147 3.39 8.38 11.56
CA PRO A 147 4.39 9.27 12.16
C PRO A 147 5.33 9.83 11.09
N PHE A 148 4.94 10.93 10.49
CA PHE A 148 5.76 11.61 9.48
C PHE A 148 7.15 12.00 9.99
#